data_5aa394f04866006771a9e3012548bf6f
#
_entry.id   5aa394f04866006771a9e3012548bf6f
#
_cell.length_a   1.000
_cell.length_b   1.000
_cell.length_c   1.000
_cell.angle_alpha   90.00
_cell.angle_beta   90.00
_cell.angle_gamma   90.00
#
_symmetry.space_group_name_H-M   'P 1'
#
loop_
_entity.id
_entity.type
_entity.pdbx_description
1 polymer ?
#
loop_
_entity_poly.entity_id
_entity_poly.type
_entity_poly.pdbx_seq_one_letter_code
_entity_poly.pdbx_strand_id
1 'polypeptide(L)'
;MTLASADHRLFVHRIAEAWAEGSEAPSQPEGTLWRGSWAGMCARKVAYMTLGEEKTDPPSTADYWRMGLGSVVHELLEPAIQKWLDNDKTVTVEEEMSVSLGEHGNGHIDLVLNTADGVKIVLELKTINGFGYKMSVEKKQGPRFSHVLQGSMYAHAVDADLLVIGYLSMENISPNRAASLEIDDIGRFASEWHYPKAVFTPWAIEETERLEGIAVAAHDAGSAMNIPRRFAHSDPDIPFPAEIIDPRKGTWAQGTSFGRAWQCGYCDYQSRCISEME
;
A
#
# COMPACT_ATOMS: atom_id res chain seq x y z
N MET A 1 -18.31 -9.22 46.04
CA MET A 1 -18.77 -9.55 44.70
C MET A 1 -17.56 -10.04 43.93
N THR A 2 -17.31 -11.32 43.93
CA THR A 2 -16.20 -11.96 43.21
C THR A 2 -16.50 -11.89 41.76
N LEU A 3 -15.66 -11.19 40.96
CA LEU A 3 -15.62 -11.24 39.51
C LEU A 3 -15.10 -12.63 39.07
N ALA A 4 -15.79 -13.69 39.53
CA ALA A 4 -15.48 -15.03 39.14
C ALA A 4 -15.95 -15.21 37.68
N SER A 5 -15.01 -15.47 36.79
CA SER A 5 -15.18 -15.98 35.42
C SER A 5 -16.02 -15.19 34.45
N ALA A 6 -16.20 -13.89 34.59
CA ALA A 6 -16.54 -13.08 33.43
C ALA A 6 -15.37 -13.23 32.43
N ASP A 7 -15.68 -13.74 31.27
CA ASP A 7 -14.69 -13.97 30.23
C ASP A 7 -13.93 -12.67 29.97
N HIS A 8 -12.72 -12.51 30.55
CA HIS A 8 -11.92 -11.30 30.45
C HIS A 8 -11.61 -10.92 28.99
N ARG A 9 -11.74 -11.90 28.09
CA ARG A 9 -11.68 -11.69 26.64
C ARG A 9 -12.79 -10.76 26.12
N LEU A 10 -13.95 -10.67 26.81
CA LEU A 10 -15.05 -9.82 26.37
C LEU A 10 -14.71 -8.33 26.34
N PHE A 11 -13.89 -7.82 27.26
CA PHE A 11 -13.54 -6.39 27.28
C PHE A 11 -12.63 -6.00 26.12
N VAL A 12 -11.58 -6.77 25.87
CA VAL A 12 -10.64 -6.52 24.76
C VAL A 12 -11.34 -6.71 23.42
N HIS A 13 -12.19 -7.74 23.29
CA HIS A 13 -13.00 -7.95 22.09
C HIS A 13 -13.93 -6.78 21.80
N ARG A 14 -14.67 -6.27 22.80
CA ARG A 14 -15.57 -5.13 22.63
C ARG A 14 -14.83 -3.84 22.26
N ILE A 15 -13.65 -3.61 22.84
CA ILE A 15 -12.82 -2.46 22.48
C ILE A 15 -12.37 -2.58 21.01
N ALA A 16 -11.90 -3.77 20.59
CA ALA A 16 -11.46 -4.01 19.22
C ALA A 16 -12.60 -3.91 18.20
N GLU A 17 -13.80 -4.42 18.55
CA GLU A 17 -15.00 -4.31 17.73
C GLU A 17 -15.46 -2.85 17.59
N ALA A 18 -15.59 -2.12 18.70
CA ALA A 18 -15.98 -0.71 18.69
C ALA A 18 -14.98 0.16 17.91
N TRP A 19 -13.69 -0.16 18.00
CA TRP A 19 -12.67 0.52 17.23
C TRP A 19 -12.80 0.23 15.71
N ALA A 20 -13.05 -1.02 15.32
CA ALA A 20 -13.26 -1.41 13.93
C ALA A 20 -14.53 -0.79 13.32
N GLU A 21 -15.63 -0.71 14.10
CA GLU A 21 -16.87 -0.04 13.69
C GLU A 21 -16.69 1.46 13.44
N GLY A 22 -15.80 2.11 14.20
CA GLY A 22 -15.46 3.53 14.02
C GLY A 22 -14.46 3.81 12.88
N SER A 23 -13.88 2.75 12.28
CA SER A 23 -12.88 2.88 11.22
C SER A 23 -13.55 2.99 9.84
N GLU A 24 -14.10 4.14 9.51
CA GLU A 24 -14.63 4.41 8.18
C GLU A 24 -13.50 4.70 7.18
N ALA A 25 -13.64 4.15 5.97
CA ALA A 25 -12.76 4.55 4.87
C ALA A 25 -13.03 6.02 4.53
N PRO A 26 -11.98 6.87 4.37
CA PRO A 26 -12.17 8.26 4.02
C PRO A 26 -12.95 8.38 2.71
N SER A 27 -13.89 9.34 2.66
CA SER A 27 -14.70 9.63 1.47
C SER A 27 -13.80 10.00 0.28
N GLN A 28 -14.25 9.70 -0.93
CA GLN A 28 -13.54 10.16 -2.14
C GLN A 28 -14.02 11.57 -2.50
N PRO A 29 -13.11 12.44 -2.99
CA PRO A 29 -13.51 13.70 -3.62
C PRO A 29 -14.44 13.44 -4.82
N GLU A 30 -15.34 14.37 -5.09
CA GLU A 30 -16.25 14.32 -6.25
C GLU A 30 -15.45 14.19 -7.55
N GLY A 31 -15.89 13.33 -8.46
CA GLY A 31 -15.21 13.07 -9.74
C GLY A 31 -14.02 12.12 -9.67
N THR A 32 -13.61 11.66 -8.48
CA THR A 32 -12.52 10.70 -8.34
C THR A 32 -13.00 9.28 -8.65
N LEU A 33 -12.36 8.62 -9.62
CA LEU A 33 -12.64 7.23 -9.96
C LEU A 33 -11.67 6.23 -9.32
N TRP A 34 -10.45 6.65 -8.98
CA TRP A 34 -9.43 5.78 -8.41
C TRP A 34 -8.45 6.52 -7.47
N ARG A 35 -7.68 5.77 -6.70
CA ARG A 35 -6.72 6.30 -5.72
C ARG A 35 -5.32 5.76 -5.97
N GLY A 36 -4.29 6.55 -5.67
CA GLY A 36 -2.89 6.13 -5.72
C GLY A 36 -2.58 4.90 -4.88
N SER A 37 -3.25 4.73 -3.73
CA SER A 37 -3.11 3.54 -2.88
C SER A 37 -3.61 2.24 -3.52
N TRP A 38 -4.25 2.29 -4.69
CA TRP A 38 -4.66 1.11 -5.47
C TRP A 38 -3.56 0.60 -6.40
N ALA A 39 -2.40 1.25 -6.37
CA ALA A 39 -1.22 0.85 -7.15
C ALA A 39 -0.90 -0.63 -7.00
N GLY A 40 -0.59 -1.27 -8.11
CA GLY A 40 -0.26 -2.69 -8.18
C GLY A 40 -1.42 -3.66 -7.97
N MET A 41 -2.64 -3.20 -7.65
CA MET A 41 -3.78 -4.08 -7.43
C MET A 41 -4.26 -4.77 -8.71
N CYS A 42 -4.93 -5.91 -8.53
CA CYS A 42 -5.62 -6.61 -9.62
C CYS A 42 -6.63 -5.67 -10.30
N ALA A 43 -6.62 -5.62 -11.64
CA ALA A 43 -7.48 -4.74 -12.42
C ALA A 43 -8.98 -4.97 -12.13
N ARG A 44 -9.42 -6.22 -11.97
CA ARG A 44 -10.79 -6.55 -11.58
C ARG A 44 -11.16 -5.99 -10.20
N LYS A 45 -10.23 -6.04 -9.22
CA LYS A 45 -10.44 -5.42 -7.90
C LYS A 45 -10.58 -3.90 -8.01
N VAL A 46 -9.72 -3.25 -8.80
CA VAL A 46 -9.81 -1.81 -9.07
C VAL A 46 -11.18 -1.46 -9.66
N ALA A 47 -11.67 -2.22 -10.63
CA ALA A 47 -12.98 -2.01 -11.25
C ALA A 47 -14.14 -2.10 -10.24
N TYR A 48 -14.13 -3.10 -9.34
CA TYR A 48 -15.14 -3.19 -8.28
C TYR A 48 -15.12 -1.97 -7.36
N MET A 49 -13.92 -1.52 -6.98
CA MET A 49 -13.76 -0.36 -6.12
C MET A 49 -14.20 0.94 -6.81
N THR A 50 -13.90 1.10 -8.10
CA THR A 50 -14.37 2.24 -8.92
C THR A 50 -15.89 2.32 -8.99
N LEU A 51 -16.55 1.16 -9.09
CA LEU A 51 -18.02 1.07 -9.15
C LEU A 51 -18.70 1.19 -7.79
N GLY A 52 -17.92 1.28 -6.69
CA GLY A 52 -18.49 1.29 -5.34
C GLY A 52 -19.21 -0.01 -4.97
N GLU A 53 -18.80 -1.14 -5.56
CA GLU A 53 -19.42 -2.42 -5.30
C GLU A 53 -19.25 -2.87 -3.86
N GLU A 54 -20.26 -3.51 -3.30
CA GLU A 54 -20.21 -4.03 -1.94
C GLU A 54 -19.14 -5.13 -1.80
N LYS A 55 -18.34 -5.03 -0.75
CA LYS A 55 -17.30 -6.02 -0.44
C LYS A 55 -17.94 -7.33 0.03
N THR A 56 -17.73 -8.39 -0.73
CA THR A 56 -18.23 -9.73 -0.36
C THR A 56 -17.38 -10.43 0.68
N ASP A 57 -16.13 -10.01 0.81
CA ASP A 57 -15.14 -10.54 1.75
C ASP A 57 -14.48 -9.37 2.50
N PRO A 58 -15.25 -8.61 3.33
CA PRO A 58 -14.73 -7.40 3.97
C PRO A 58 -13.56 -7.73 4.91
N PRO A 59 -12.65 -6.77 5.13
CA PRO A 59 -11.56 -6.95 6.09
C PRO A 59 -12.09 -7.37 7.46
N SER A 60 -11.39 -8.30 8.09
CA SER A 60 -11.70 -8.70 9.46
C SER A 60 -11.37 -7.59 10.47
N THR A 61 -11.91 -7.68 11.70
CA THR A 61 -11.53 -6.79 12.81
C THR A 61 -10.01 -6.74 13.01
N ALA A 62 -9.31 -7.87 12.82
CA ALA A 62 -7.85 -7.93 12.91
C ALA A 62 -7.15 -7.19 11.75
N ASP A 63 -7.76 -7.13 10.57
CA ASP A 63 -7.23 -6.35 9.45
C ASP A 63 -7.42 -4.86 9.69
N TYR A 64 -8.60 -4.44 10.18
CA TYR A 64 -8.83 -3.05 10.61
C TYR A 64 -7.85 -2.61 11.69
N TRP A 65 -7.62 -3.46 12.71
CA TRP A 65 -6.62 -3.17 13.74
C TRP A 65 -5.22 -2.93 13.15
N ARG A 66 -4.79 -3.78 12.22
CA ARG A 66 -3.49 -3.60 11.56
C ARG A 66 -3.40 -2.32 10.73
N MET A 67 -4.48 -1.96 10.03
CA MET A 67 -4.53 -0.71 9.24
C MET A 67 -4.44 0.51 10.15
N GLY A 68 -5.19 0.53 11.25
CA GLY A 68 -5.16 1.65 12.18
C GLY A 68 -3.83 1.82 12.92
N LEU A 69 -3.10 0.73 13.20
CA LEU A 69 -1.74 0.86 13.73
C LEU A 69 -0.83 1.65 12.79
N GLY A 70 -1.06 1.57 11.47
CA GLY A 70 -0.37 2.42 10.50
C GLY A 70 -0.56 3.90 10.77
N SER A 71 -1.80 4.35 10.94
CA SER A 71 -2.14 5.75 11.23
C SER A 71 -1.53 6.23 12.53
N VAL A 72 -1.59 5.41 13.60
CA VAL A 72 -0.97 5.74 14.89
C VAL A 72 0.54 5.96 14.76
N VAL A 73 1.22 5.17 13.93
CA VAL A 73 2.67 5.37 13.72
C VAL A 73 2.94 6.69 13.00
N HIS A 74 2.14 7.08 12.02
CA HIS A 74 2.27 8.39 11.36
C HIS A 74 2.13 9.52 12.39
N GLU A 75 1.10 9.50 13.25
CA GLU A 75 0.93 10.49 14.34
C GLU A 75 2.12 10.54 15.31
N LEU A 76 2.76 9.40 15.59
CA LEU A 76 3.97 9.35 16.43
C LEU A 76 5.22 9.94 15.75
N LEU A 77 5.24 9.98 14.41
CA LEU A 77 6.39 10.50 13.67
C LEU A 77 6.38 12.03 13.57
N GLU A 78 5.21 12.67 13.56
CA GLU A 78 5.11 14.14 13.44
C GLU A 78 6.02 14.90 14.42
N PRO A 79 6.04 14.61 15.76
CA PRO A 79 6.95 15.28 16.67
C PRO A 79 8.43 15.01 16.39
N ALA A 80 8.75 13.82 15.85
CA ALA A 80 10.13 13.47 15.51
C ALA A 80 10.58 14.22 14.24
N ILE A 81 9.71 14.35 13.26
CA ILE A 81 9.93 15.14 12.04
C ILE A 81 10.14 16.61 12.41
N GLN A 82 9.26 17.18 13.23
CA GLN A 82 9.38 18.55 13.69
C GLN A 82 10.70 18.78 14.42
N LYS A 83 11.09 17.88 15.33
CA LYS A 83 12.37 17.97 16.04
C LYS A 83 13.58 17.88 15.09
N TRP A 84 13.50 17.08 14.04
CA TRP A 84 14.53 17.01 13.01
C TRP A 84 14.64 18.34 12.27
N LEU A 85 13.52 18.90 11.81
CA LEU A 85 13.47 20.19 11.09
C LEU A 85 13.94 21.36 11.95
N ASP A 86 13.70 21.34 13.25
CA ASP A 86 14.19 22.35 14.18
C ASP A 86 15.73 22.37 14.26
N ASN A 87 16.36 21.22 14.06
CA ASN A 87 17.80 21.05 14.12
C ASN A 87 18.47 21.14 12.75
N ASP A 88 17.78 20.82 11.67
CA ASP A 88 18.29 20.83 10.30
C ASP A 88 17.53 21.86 9.43
N LYS A 89 18.12 23.04 9.25
CA LYS A 89 17.53 24.11 8.44
C LYS A 89 17.85 23.98 6.94
N THR A 90 18.50 22.91 6.53
CA THR A 90 18.80 22.64 5.11
C THR A 90 17.66 21.95 4.38
N VAL A 91 16.63 21.53 5.09
CA VAL A 91 15.45 20.85 4.56
C VAL A 91 14.17 21.57 5.03
N THR A 92 13.21 21.69 4.13
CA THR A 92 11.81 22.05 4.46
C THR A 92 10.90 20.89 4.12
N VAL A 93 9.80 20.72 4.85
CA VAL A 93 8.86 19.61 4.70
C VAL A 93 7.45 20.15 4.44
N GLU A 94 6.75 19.52 3.51
CA GLU A 94 5.31 19.63 3.32
C GLU A 94 4.70 18.26 3.65
N GLU A 95 3.79 18.22 4.62
CA GLU A 95 3.16 16.99 5.12
C GLU A 95 1.77 16.80 4.51
N GLU A 96 1.35 15.56 4.30
CA GLU A 96 0.01 15.16 3.86
C GLU A 96 -0.53 15.94 2.65
N MET A 97 0.30 16.10 1.61
CA MET A 97 -0.09 16.82 0.41
C MET A 97 -1.07 16.01 -0.45
N SER A 98 -2.25 16.56 -0.71
CA SER A 98 -3.18 16.00 -1.71
C SER A 98 -2.68 16.27 -3.13
N VAL A 99 -2.72 15.25 -3.99
CA VAL A 99 -2.31 15.34 -5.39
C VAL A 99 -3.33 14.73 -6.32
N SER A 100 -3.47 15.34 -7.51
CA SER A 100 -4.21 14.74 -8.62
C SER A 100 -3.31 13.78 -9.39
N LEU A 101 -3.86 12.64 -9.78
CA LEU A 101 -3.17 11.59 -10.53
C LEU A 101 -3.97 11.31 -11.81
N GLY A 102 -3.38 11.55 -12.98
CA GLY A 102 -4.14 11.48 -14.23
C GLY A 102 -5.31 12.45 -14.26
N GLU A 103 -6.42 12.06 -14.87
CA GLU A 103 -7.63 12.87 -15.02
C GLU A 103 -8.61 12.62 -13.85
N HIS A 104 -8.75 11.37 -13.37
CA HIS A 104 -9.75 10.95 -12.41
C HIS A 104 -9.16 10.30 -11.15
N GLY A 105 -7.84 10.33 -10.98
CA GLY A 105 -7.16 9.80 -9.81
C GLY A 105 -6.79 10.84 -8.78
N ASN A 106 -6.69 10.41 -7.52
CA ASN A 106 -6.15 11.22 -6.44
C ASN A 106 -5.24 10.42 -5.51
N GLY A 107 -4.47 11.15 -4.70
CA GLY A 107 -3.62 10.57 -3.67
C GLY A 107 -3.24 11.58 -2.61
N HIS A 108 -2.61 11.06 -1.56
CA HIS A 108 -2.02 11.85 -0.49
C HIS A 108 -0.59 11.41 -0.34
N ILE A 109 0.33 12.35 -0.44
CA ILE A 109 1.76 12.12 -0.23
C ILE A 109 2.03 12.28 1.26
N ASP A 110 2.73 11.34 1.87
CA ASP A 110 3.06 11.42 3.28
C ASP A 110 3.96 12.63 3.56
N LEU A 111 5.09 12.76 2.84
CA LEU A 111 6.05 13.86 3.01
C LEU A 111 6.68 14.28 1.69
N VAL A 112 6.76 15.60 1.46
CA VAL A 112 7.58 16.21 0.42
C VAL A 112 8.70 17.01 1.09
N LEU A 113 9.93 16.64 0.82
CA LEU A 113 11.12 17.29 1.36
C LEU A 113 11.75 18.14 0.27
N ASN A 114 12.05 19.41 0.58
CA ASN A 114 12.78 20.29 -0.30
C ASN A 114 14.10 20.65 0.37
N THR A 115 15.23 20.29 -0.26
CA THR A 115 16.57 20.58 0.25
C THR A 115 17.02 21.99 -0.14
N ALA A 116 17.98 22.56 0.59
CA ALA A 116 18.49 23.91 0.32
C ALA A 116 19.18 24.06 -1.05
N ASP A 117 19.66 22.97 -1.62
CA ASP A 117 20.26 22.91 -2.97
C ASP A 117 19.21 22.64 -4.08
N GLY A 118 17.91 22.64 -3.71
CA GLY A 118 16.79 22.60 -4.64
C GLY A 118 16.37 21.20 -5.07
N VAL A 119 16.83 20.14 -4.40
CA VAL A 119 16.37 18.77 -4.67
C VAL A 119 15.04 18.53 -3.98
N LYS A 120 14.05 18.08 -4.73
CA LYS A 120 12.74 17.69 -4.22
C LYS A 120 12.64 16.17 -4.05
N ILE A 121 12.26 15.74 -2.86
CA ILE A 121 12.19 14.33 -2.48
C ILE A 121 10.78 14.01 -2.02
N VAL A 122 10.19 12.95 -2.55
CA VAL A 122 8.97 12.34 -1.98
C VAL A 122 9.40 11.19 -1.07
N LEU A 123 8.96 11.22 0.17
CA LEU A 123 9.13 10.13 1.13
C LEU A 123 7.77 9.48 1.39
N GLU A 124 7.63 8.25 0.95
CA GLU A 124 6.47 7.37 1.18
C GLU A 124 6.78 6.44 2.34
N LEU A 125 6.11 6.62 3.46
CA LEU A 125 6.31 5.84 4.69
C LEU A 125 5.32 4.68 4.77
N LYS A 126 5.81 3.50 5.11
CA LYS A 126 4.97 2.32 5.30
C LYS A 126 5.31 1.60 6.60
N THR A 127 4.30 1.38 7.41
CA THR A 127 4.43 0.42 8.51
C THR A 127 4.30 -0.99 7.97
N ILE A 128 5.16 -1.88 8.42
CA ILE A 128 5.20 -3.26 7.95
C ILE A 128 5.35 -4.23 9.13
N ASN A 129 4.73 -5.40 9.03
CA ASN A 129 4.92 -6.46 10.02
C ASN A 129 6.34 -7.05 9.93
N GLY A 130 6.78 -7.70 11.01
CA GLY A 130 8.14 -8.25 11.10
C GLY A 130 8.47 -9.27 10.01
N PHE A 131 7.49 -10.07 9.54
CA PHE A 131 7.72 -10.98 8.42
C PHE A 131 8.03 -10.21 7.13
N GLY A 132 7.19 -9.23 6.77
CA GLY A 132 7.41 -8.42 5.57
C GLY A 132 8.73 -7.65 5.64
N TYR A 133 9.06 -7.09 6.82
CA TYR A 133 10.33 -6.39 7.03
C TYR A 133 11.54 -7.31 6.82
N LYS A 134 11.50 -8.52 7.39
CA LYS A 134 12.55 -9.53 7.19
C LYS A 134 12.71 -9.93 5.72
N MET A 135 11.62 -10.08 4.98
CA MET A 135 11.70 -10.36 3.54
C MET A 135 12.39 -9.22 2.79
N SER A 136 12.01 -7.98 3.08
CA SER A 136 12.58 -6.80 2.41
C SER A 136 14.07 -6.59 2.75
N VAL A 137 14.45 -6.70 4.01
CA VAL A 137 15.79 -6.36 4.52
C VAL A 137 16.71 -7.60 4.57
N GLU A 138 16.32 -8.65 5.32
CA GLU A 138 17.18 -9.83 5.48
C GLU A 138 17.32 -10.64 4.20
N LYS A 139 16.25 -10.75 3.40
CA LYS A 139 16.26 -11.44 2.11
C LYS A 139 16.63 -10.55 0.94
N LYS A 140 16.86 -9.26 1.20
CA LYS A 140 17.26 -8.25 0.20
C LYS A 140 16.27 -8.16 -0.98
N GLN A 141 14.99 -8.42 -0.74
CA GLN A 141 13.96 -8.30 -1.78
C GLN A 141 13.57 -6.85 -2.07
N GLY A 142 13.96 -5.92 -1.19
CA GLY A 142 13.53 -4.53 -1.29
C GLY A 142 12.07 -4.32 -0.84
N PRO A 143 11.51 -3.14 -1.08
CA PRO A 143 10.12 -2.84 -0.75
C PRO A 143 9.17 -3.57 -1.71
N ARG A 144 7.93 -3.77 -1.28
CA ARG A 144 6.87 -4.29 -2.16
C ARG A 144 6.71 -3.37 -3.36
N PHE A 145 6.63 -3.95 -4.55
CA PHE A 145 6.58 -3.16 -5.77
C PHE A 145 5.32 -2.27 -5.84
N SER A 146 4.20 -2.69 -5.27
CA SER A 146 2.99 -1.85 -5.14
C SER A 146 3.24 -0.54 -4.36
N HIS A 147 4.11 -0.56 -3.33
CA HIS A 147 4.50 0.66 -2.61
C HIS A 147 5.42 1.54 -3.47
N VAL A 148 6.31 0.91 -4.25
CA VAL A 148 7.14 1.63 -5.21
C VAL A 148 6.30 2.30 -6.29
N LEU A 149 5.29 1.60 -6.85
CA LEU A 149 4.36 2.16 -7.84
C LEU A 149 3.57 3.33 -7.27
N GLN A 150 3.02 3.20 -6.05
CA GLN A 150 2.31 4.28 -5.37
C GLN A 150 3.19 5.52 -5.21
N GLY A 151 4.37 5.34 -4.59
CA GLY A 151 5.31 6.45 -4.41
C GLY A 151 5.80 7.04 -5.72
N SER A 152 5.97 6.21 -6.77
CA SER A 152 6.37 6.68 -8.11
C SER A 152 5.34 7.62 -8.71
N MET A 153 4.05 7.29 -8.64
CA MET A 153 2.97 8.16 -9.11
C MET A 153 2.96 9.49 -8.33
N TYR A 154 3.15 9.44 -7.02
CA TYR A 154 3.21 10.63 -6.18
C TYR A 154 4.43 11.50 -6.51
N ALA A 155 5.61 10.91 -6.59
CA ALA A 155 6.84 11.62 -6.93
C ALA A 155 6.77 12.26 -8.32
N HIS A 156 6.15 11.57 -9.29
CA HIS A 156 5.93 12.10 -10.63
C HIS A 156 4.93 13.27 -10.63
N ALA A 157 3.84 13.19 -9.87
CA ALA A 157 2.81 14.22 -9.80
C ALA A 157 3.34 15.57 -9.27
N VAL A 158 4.34 15.56 -8.38
CA VAL A 158 4.97 16.78 -7.84
C VAL A 158 6.30 17.12 -8.48
N ASP A 159 6.67 16.42 -9.56
CA ASP A 159 7.93 16.59 -10.27
C ASP A 159 9.16 16.44 -9.35
N ALA A 160 9.17 15.41 -8.50
CA ALA A 160 10.27 15.14 -7.58
C ALA A 160 11.52 14.62 -8.31
N ASP A 161 12.69 14.86 -7.73
CA ASP A 161 13.98 14.37 -8.22
C ASP A 161 14.30 12.97 -7.68
N LEU A 162 13.79 12.67 -6.48
CA LEU A 162 14.04 11.44 -5.76
C LEU A 162 12.75 10.94 -5.11
N LEU A 163 12.50 9.63 -5.23
CA LEU A 163 11.53 8.89 -4.43
C LEU A 163 12.27 8.08 -3.38
N VAL A 164 11.82 8.17 -2.14
CA VAL A 164 12.27 7.33 -1.03
C VAL A 164 11.09 6.52 -0.50
N ILE A 165 11.22 5.19 -0.46
CA ILE A 165 10.27 4.31 0.21
C ILE A 165 10.86 3.95 1.56
N GLY A 166 10.23 4.42 2.63
CA GLY A 166 10.63 4.17 4.02
C GLY A 166 9.77 3.08 4.66
N TYR A 167 10.41 2.08 5.26
CA TYR A 167 9.73 1.06 6.05
C TYR A 167 10.03 1.20 7.53
N LEU A 168 8.97 1.16 8.33
CA LEU A 168 9.02 1.08 9.78
C LEU A 168 8.39 -0.24 10.23
N SER A 169 9.17 -1.08 10.87
CA SER A 169 8.70 -2.39 11.32
C SER A 169 8.09 -2.31 12.72
N MET A 170 6.96 -2.94 12.89
CA MET A 170 6.33 -3.14 14.20
C MET A 170 7.08 -4.17 15.08
N GLU A 171 8.02 -4.89 14.49
CA GLU A 171 8.84 -5.90 15.17
C GLU A 171 10.32 -5.72 14.80
N ASN A 172 11.20 -5.80 15.79
CA ASN A 172 12.63 -5.63 15.56
C ASN A 172 13.31 -6.93 15.10
N ILE A 173 14.30 -6.80 14.22
CA ILE A 173 15.29 -7.86 14.00
C ILE A 173 16.07 -8.05 15.30
N SER A 174 16.24 -9.30 15.75
CA SER A 174 16.98 -9.57 16.98
C SER A 174 18.44 -9.11 16.89
N PRO A 175 19.08 -8.67 18.02
CA PRO A 175 20.44 -8.17 17.99
C PRO A 175 21.45 -9.16 17.38
N ASN A 176 21.35 -10.44 17.73
CA ASN A 176 22.27 -11.47 17.20
C ASN A 176 22.09 -11.63 15.67
N ARG A 177 20.85 -11.55 15.18
CA ARG A 177 20.59 -11.63 13.76
C ARG A 177 21.05 -10.39 13.02
N ALA A 178 20.82 -9.19 13.58
CA ALA A 178 21.30 -7.94 13.03
C ALA A 178 22.83 -7.92 12.90
N ALA A 179 23.55 -8.35 13.94
CA ALA A 179 24.99 -8.47 13.90
C ALA A 179 25.48 -9.40 12.79
N SER A 180 24.80 -10.55 12.55
CA SER A 180 25.15 -11.49 11.49
C SER A 180 24.90 -10.95 10.08
N LEU A 181 24.10 -9.90 9.93
CA LEU A 181 23.75 -9.25 8.68
C LEU A 181 24.43 -7.90 8.50
N GLU A 182 25.26 -7.49 9.47
CA GLU A 182 25.89 -6.15 9.51
C GLU A 182 24.88 -5.00 9.49
N ILE A 183 23.71 -5.22 10.14
CA ILE A 183 22.65 -4.23 10.27
C ILE A 183 22.85 -3.49 11.60
N ASP A 184 22.85 -2.16 11.55
CA ASP A 184 22.93 -1.31 12.73
C ASP A 184 21.64 -1.33 13.57
N ASP A 185 21.61 -0.61 14.68
CA ASP A 185 20.48 -0.60 15.59
C ASP A 185 19.21 0.01 14.97
N ILE A 186 19.35 1.04 14.15
CA ILE A 186 18.23 1.66 13.39
C ILE A 186 17.71 0.68 12.34
N GLY A 187 18.58 0.05 11.57
CA GLY A 187 18.22 -0.91 10.54
C GLY A 187 17.48 -2.16 11.04
N ARG A 188 17.43 -2.36 12.38
CA ARG A 188 16.63 -3.43 12.99
C ARG A 188 15.12 -3.21 12.87
N PHE A 189 14.67 -1.98 12.67
CA PHE A 189 13.26 -1.61 12.58
C PHE A 189 12.93 -0.58 11.51
N ALA A 190 13.92 0.10 10.93
CA ALA A 190 13.74 1.10 9.89
C ALA A 190 14.69 0.83 8.72
N SER A 191 14.21 0.97 7.51
CA SER A 191 15.00 0.88 6.27
C SER A 191 14.37 1.72 5.18
N GLU A 192 15.20 2.16 4.22
CA GLU A 192 14.73 2.95 3.09
C GLU A 192 15.39 2.53 1.78
N TRP A 193 14.70 2.81 0.67
CA TRP A 193 15.16 2.56 -0.69
C TRP A 193 14.94 3.79 -1.54
N HIS A 194 15.94 4.13 -2.34
CA HIS A 194 16.00 5.36 -3.10
C HIS A 194 15.86 5.08 -4.60
N TYR A 195 14.97 5.81 -5.25
CA TYR A 195 14.71 5.71 -6.68
C TYR A 195 14.83 7.09 -7.32
N PRO A 196 15.87 7.34 -8.13
CA PRO A 196 16.02 8.61 -8.85
C PRO A 196 14.92 8.76 -9.92
N LYS A 197 14.61 9.99 -10.30
CA LYS A 197 13.57 10.37 -11.24
C LYS A 197 13.56 9.54 -12.52
N ALA A 198 14.72 9.29 -13.11
CA ALA A 198 14.84 8.50 -14.33
C ALA A 198 14.36 7.03 -14.16
N VAL A 199 14.36 6.50 -12.93
CA VAL A 199 13.95 5.14 -12.61
C VAL A 199 12.45 5.08 -12.34
N PHE A 200 11.91 5.97 -11.52
CA PHE A 200 10.51 5.89 -11.11
C PHE A 200 9.53 6.48 -12.15
N THR A 201 9.95 7.42 -13.00
CA THR A 201 9.04 8.08 -13.96
C THR A 201 8.36 7.12 -14.92
N PRO A 202 9.05 6.15 -15.56
CA PRO A 202 8.39 5.17 -16.40
C PRO A 202 7.31 4.36 -15.67
N TRP A 203 7.60 3.93 -14.44
CA TRP A 203 6.64 3.19 -13.62
C TRP A 203 5.42 4.03 -13.24
N ALA A 204 5.65 5.31 -12.92
CA ALA A 204 4.57 6.25 -12.59
C ALA A 204 3.60 6.43 -13.76
N ILE A 205 4.13 6.66 -14.96
CA ILE A 205 3.33 6.86 -16.18
C ILE A 205 2.53 5.59 -16.48
N GLU A 206 3.19 4.42 -16.56
CA GLU A 206 2.55 3.14 -16.86
C GLU A 206 1.42 2.81 -15.86
N GLU A 207 1.67 2.99 -14.56
CA GLU A 207 0.68 2.65 -13.54
C GLU A 207 -0.48 3.64 -13.51
N THR A 208 -0.21 4.93 -13.71
CA THR A 208 -1.28 5.96 -13.84
C THR A 208 -2.18 5.66 -15.02
N GLU A 209 -1.61 5.40 -16.19
CA GLU A 209 -2.37 5.04 -17.40
C GLU A 209 -3.18 3.74 -17.22
N ARG A 210 -2.58 2.75 -16.52
CA ARG A 210 -3.25 1.49 -16.23
C ARG A 210 -4.47 1.68 -15.32
N LEU A 211 -4.31 2.40 -14.20
CA LEU A 211 -5.39 2.64 -13.25
C LEU A 211 -6.49 3.50 -13.87
N GLU A 212 -6.12 4.56 -14.57
CA GLU A 212 -7.03 5.43 -15.30
C GLU A 212 -7.86 4.63 -16.31
N GLY A 213 -7.20 3.85 -17.17
CA GLY A 213 -7.88 3.04 -18.20
C GLY A 213 -8.84 2.01 -17.61
N ILE A 214 -8.49 1.37 -16.49
CA ILE A 214 -9.36 0.42 -15.79
C ILE A 214 -10.57 1.14 -15.19
N ALA A 215 -10.34 2.25 -14.51
CA ALA A 215 -11.39 2.98 -13.81
C ALA A 215 -12.41 3.56 -14.81
N VAL A 216 -11.94 4.22 -15.85
CA VAL A 216 -12.80 4.75 -16.91
C VAL A 216 -13.58 3.63 -17.61
N ALA A 217 -12.92 2.54 -18.01
CA ALA A 217 -13.60 1.42 -18.66
C ALA A 217 -14.67 0.76 -17.79
N ALA A 218 -14.41 0.62 -16.48
CA ALA A 218 -15.39 0.08 -15.53
C ALA A 218 -16.56 1.05 -15.34
N HIS A 219 -16.27 2.33 -15.14
CA HIS A 219 -17.27 3.38 -14.95
C HIS A 219 -18.20 3.49 -16.15
N ASP A 220 -17.67 3.59 -17.36
CA ASP A 220 -18.45 3.73 -18.60
C ASP A 220 -19.30 2.51 -18.90
N ALA A 221 -18.77 1.31 -18.60
CA ALA A 221 -19.52 0.06 -18.77
C ALA A 221 -20.54 -0.20 -17.66
N GLY A 222 -20.44 0.49 -16.51
CA GLY A 222 -21.20 0.20 -15.29
C GLY A 222 -20.99 -1.24 -14.79
N SER A 223 -19.85 -1.86 -15.11
CA SER A 223 -19.60 -3.28 -14.84
C SER A 223 -18.10 -3.60 -14.82
N ALA A 224 -17.69 -4.45 -13.89
CA ALA A 224 -16.34 -5.00 -13.83
C ALA A 224 -16.15 -6.29 -14.65
N MET A 225 -17.23 -6.87 -15.21
CA MET A 225 -17.22 -8.19 -15.87
C MET A 225 -16.20 -8.34 -17.00
N ASN A 226 -16.00 -7.26 -17.78
CA ASN A 226 -15.08 -7.26 -18.91
C ASN A 226 -13.65 -6.86 -18.54
N ILE A 227 -13.40 -6.50 -17.28
CA ILE A 227 -12.05 -6.15 -16.83
C ILE A 227 -11.30 -7.43 -16.46
N PRO A 228 -10.09 -7.67 -17.00
CA PRO A 228 -9.35 -8.90 -16.72
C PRO A 228 -8.88 -9.00 -15.27
N ARG A 229 -8.66 -10.22 -14.78
CA ARG A 229 -8.06 -10.50 -13.46
C ARG A 229 -6.54 -10.43 -13.58
N ARG A 230 -5.98 -9.23 -13.72
CA ARG A 230 -4.54 -8.99 -13.93
C ARG A 230 -4.00 -8.01 -12.92
N PHE A 231 -2.76 -8.23 -12.48
CA PHE A 231 -1.99 -7.26 -11.70
C PHE A 231 -1.23 -6.27 -12.61
N ALA A 232 -0.53 -5.32 -12.00
CA ALA A 232 0.31 -4.39 -12.74
C ALA A 232 1.36 -5.14 -13.59
N HIS A 233 1.61 -4.65 -14.80
CA HIS A 233 2.48 -5.31 -15.78
C HIS A 233 3.96 -5.31 -15.36
N SER A 234 4.40 -4.24 -14.73
CA SER A 234 5.80 -4.00 -14.36
C SER A 234 6.21 -4.59 -13.01
N ASP A 235 5.31 -5.28 -12.30
CA ASP A 235 5.66 -5.92 -11.05
C ASP A 235 6.63 -7.09 -11.29
N PRO A 236 7.90 -7.02 -10.85
CA PRO A 236 8.90 -8.05 -11.09
C PRO A 236 8.59 -9.38 -10.41
N ASP A 237 7.75 -9.38 -9.37
CA ASP A 237 7.34 -10.56 -8.63
C ASP A 237 6.14 -11.27 -9.28
N ILE A 238 5.52 -10.63 -10.29
CA ILE A 238 4.38 -11.17 -11.03
C ILE A 238 4.82 -11.49 -12.45
N PRO A 239 4.83 -12.76 -12.83
CA PRO A 239 5.25 -13.16 -14.15
C PRO A 239 4.21 -12.78 -15.19
N PHE A 240 4.45 -11.77 -15.96
CA PHE A 240 3.58 -11.30 -17.03
C PHE A 240 2.25 -10.66 -16.62
N PRO A 241 1.57 -9.99 -17.56
CA PRO A 241 0.15 -9.68 -17.46
C PRO A 241 -0.70 -10.95 -17.62
N ALA A 242 -0.32 -12.03 -16.91
CA ALA A 242 -1.09 -13.25 -16.93
C ALA A 242 -2.38 -13.06 -16.16
N GLU A 243 -3.48 -13.42 -16.79
CA GLU A 243 -4.79 -13.40 -16.16
C GLU A 243 -4.89 -14.53 -15.12
N ILE A 244 -5.49 -14.23 -13.97
CA ILE A 244 -5.83 -15.24 -12.98
C ILE A 244 -7.08 -15.97 -13.45
N ILE A 245 -6.95 -17.26 -13.73
CA ILE A 245 -8.06 -18.09 -14.23
C ILE A 245 -8.92 -18.66 -13.10
N ASP A 246 -8.36 -18.89 -11.91
CA ASP A 246 -9.09 -19.36 -10.74
C ASP A 246 -8.69 -18.58 -9.48
N PRO A 247 -9.49 -17.59 -9.05
CA PRO A 247 -9.19 -16.79 -7.87
C PRO A 247 -9.26 -17.59 -6.55
N ARG A 248 -9.92 -18.76 -6.51
CA ARG A 248 -9.93 -19.64 -5.32
C ARG A 248 -8.55 -20.20 -5.02
N LYS A 249 -7.79 -20.44 -6.06
CA LYS A 249 -6.43 -21.02 -6.00
C LYS A 249 -5.34 -20.03 -6.34
N GLY A 250 -5.70 -18.84 -6.83
CA GLY A 250 -4.76 -17.88 -7.39
C GLY A 250 -4.02 -18.44 -8.60
N THR A 251 -4.67 -19.30 -9.39
CA THR A 251 -4.03 -19.99 -10.52
C THR A 251 -3.94 -19.06 -11.71
N TRP A 252 -2.74 -18.93 -12.26
CA TRP A 252 -2.44 -18.16 -13.47
C TRP A 252 -2.83 -18.92 -14.75
N ALA A 253 -3.04 -18.19 -15.84
CA ALA A 253 -3.23 -18.77 -17.16
C ALA A 253 -2.04 -19.67 -17.55
N GLN A 254 -2.28 -20.63 -18.45
CA GLN A 254 -1.28 -21.60 -18.87
C GLN A 254 -0.01 -20.94 -19.42
N GLY A 255 1.13 -21.52 -19.11
CA GLY A 255 2.45 -21.04 -19.57
C GLY A 255 3.24 -20.26 -18.52
N THR A 256 2.68 -20.01 -17.35
CA THR A 256 3.40 -19.37 -16.26
C THR A 256 3.85 -20.42 -15.25
N SER A 257 5.14 -20.47 -14.97
CA SER A 257 5.74 -21.38 -13.98
C SER A 257 5.77 -20.82 -12.56
N PHE A 258 5.09 -19.71 -12.32
CA PHE A 258 5.15 -18.98 -11.06
C PHE A 258 3.95 -19.31 -10.16
N GLY A 259 4.21 -19.19 -8.86
CA GLY A 259 3.31 -19.62 -7.81
C GLY A 259 1.91 -19.01 -7.86
N ARG A 260 1.17 -19.19 -6.78
CA ARG A 260 -0.20 -18.69 -6.65
C ARG A 260 -0.22 -17.18 -6.45
N ALA A 261 -1.17 -16.49 -7.04
CA ALA A 261 -1.50 -15.11 -6.68
C ALA A 261 -2.12 -15.10 -5.27
N TRP A 262 -1.27 -15.09 -4.25
CA TRP A 262 -1.67 -15.12 -2.85
C TRP A 262 -2.60 -13.94 -2.49
N GLN A 263 -2.51 -12.85 -3.22
CA GLN A 263 -3.33 -11.65 -3.06
C GLN A 263 -4.82 -11.94 -3.23
N CYS A 264 -5.21 -12.97 -4.01
CA CYS A 264 -6.61 -13.37 -4.11
C CYS A 264 -7.19 -13.84 -2.79
N GLY A 265 -6.39 -14.52 -1.93
CA GLY A 265 -6.82 -14.96 -0.61
C GLY A 265 -7.04 -13.83 0.40
N TYR A 266 -6.65 -12.60 0.06
CA TYR A 266 -6.85 -11.38 0.86
C TYR A 266 -7.66 -10.33 0.10
N CYS A 267 -8.42 -10.75 -0.92
CA CYS A 267 -9.20 -9.83 -1.75
C CYS A 267 -10.59 -9.63 -1.18
N ASP A 268 -10.98 -8.38 -0.95
CA ASP A 268 -12.29 -7.98 -0.41
C ASP A 268 -13.47 -8.40 -1.32
N TYR A 269 -13.19 -8.88 -2.53
CA TYR A 269 -14.16 -9.29 -3.55
C TYR A 269 -13.92 -10.71 -4.07
N GLN A 270 -13.24 -11.58 -3.29
CA GLN A 270 -12.90 -12.92 -3.76
C GLN A 270 -14.15 -13.74 -4.09
N SER A 271 -15.12 -13.78 -3.20
CA SER A 271 -16.37 -14.54 -3.36
C SER A 271 -17.17 -14.08 -4.59
N ARG A 272 -17.28 -12.75 -4.81
CA ARG A 272 -17.91 -12.19 -6.00
C ARG A 272 -17.16 -12.57 -7.27
N CYS A 273 -15.84 -12.41 -7.27
CA CYS A 273 -15.01 -12.77 -8.41
C CYS A 273 -15.11 -14.25 -8.80
N ILE A 274 -15.35 -15.13 -7.82
CA ILE A 274 -15.61 -16.56 -8.03
C ILE A 274 -17.01 -16.78 -8.63
N SER A 275 -18.04 -16.16 -8.06
CA SER A 275 -19.43 -16.32 -8.54
C SER A 275 -19.64 -15.85 -9.98
N GLU A 276 -18.87 -14.89 -10.43
CA GLU A 276 -18.87 -14.40 -11.82
C GLU A 276 -18.16 -15.33 -12.81
N MET A 277 -17.62 -16.45 -12.35
CA MET A 277 -17.00 -17.48 -13.21
C MET A 277 -17.96 -18.63 -13.50
N GLU A 278 -19.02 -18.78 -12.70
CA GLU A 278 -20.06 -19.82 -12.82
C GLU A 278 -21.18 -19.37 -13.72
#